data_3a752eb56042b49235df9aa88d710b8f
#
_entry.id   3a752eb56042b49235df9aa88d710b8f
#
_cell.length_a   1.000
_cell.length_b   1.000
_cell.length_c   1.000
_cell.angle_alpha   90.00
_cell.angle_beta   90.00
_cell.angle_gamma   90.00
#
_symmetry.space_group_name_H-M   'P 1'
#
loop_
_entity.id
_entity.type
_entity.pdbx_description
1 polymer ?
#
loop_
_entity_poly.entity_id
_entity_poly.type
_entity_poly.pdbx_seq_one_letter_code
_entity_poly.pdbx_strand_id
1 'polypeptide(L)'
;MAEKQTIMGRIAQLAKANINALLDKAEDPEKMIDQLIRDYTNSIIEAENAIAQTLGNLRMAERDYEEDVKAAADWGQKAAAASAKAESLRAAGDEAGATKWDDLAKVALGKQIQFENEIKAEEPTLQAQRDVADRLKRGLSQMKDKLAELKTRRDQLIAREKTAKAQAQVTDALSSINILDPTSELGRFEDRVRRQEALAQGKIELAASSLDAQFAELETDSSQIEIEARLAALKGNNNQA
;
A
#
# COMPACT_ATOMS: atom_id res chain seq x y z
N MET A 1 13.91 9.94 -29.09
CA MET A 1 14.41 9.79 -27.71
C MET A 1 13.18 9.54 -26.82
N ALA A 2 13.01 8.32 -26.32
CA ALA A 2 11.92 8.06 -25.39
C ALA A 2 12.22 8.82 -24.08
N GLU A 3 11.42 9.81 -23.75
CA GLU A 3 11.47 10.46 -22.44
C GLU A 3 11.34 9.37 -21.38
N LYS A 4 12.34 9.28 -20.49
CA LYS A 4 12.25 8.47 -19.28
C LYS A 4 11.13 9.08 -18.43
N GLN A 5 9.89 8.60 -18.62
CA GLN A 5 8.79 8.99 -17.75
C GLN A 5 9.21 8.71 -16.32
N THR A 6 9.10 9.73 -15.47
CA THR A 6 9.37 9.57 -14.04
C THR A 6 8.40 8.54 -13.47
N ILE A 7 8.83 7.80 -12.43
CA ILE A 7 7.98 6.81 -11.74
C ILE A 7 6.63 7.41 -11.36
N MET A 8 6.64 8.65 -10.89
CA MET A 8 5.44 9.44 -10.58
C MET A 8 4.52 9.61 -11.82
N GLY A 9 5.10 9.85 -13.00
CA GLY A 9 4.34 9.96 -14.25
C GLY A 9 3.68 8.64 -14.65
N ARG A 10 4.39 7.51 -14.54
CA ARG A 10 3.83 6.17 -14.81
C ARG A 10 2.72 5.80 -13.83
N ILE A 11 2.92 6.02 -12.53
CA ILE A 11 1.90 5.81 -11.49
C ILE A 11 0.64 6.62 -11.81
N ALA A 12 0.80 7.91 -12.13
CA ALA A 12 -0.34 8.78 -12.45
C ALA A 12 -1.05 8.37 -13.74
N GLN A 13 -0.33 7.93 -14.75
CA GLN A 13 -0.90 7.46 -16.03
C GLN A 13 -1.71 6.17 -15.82
N LEU A 14 -1.16 5.19 -15.12
CA LEU A 14 -1.83 3.93 -14.85
C LEU A 14 -3.05 4.13 -13.94
N ALA A 15 -2.94 4.91 -12.87
CA ALA A 15 -4.06 5.21 -11.98
C ALA A 15 -5.24 5.89 -12.70
N LYS A 16 -4.98 6.66 -13.77
CA LYS A 16 -6.00 7.38 -14.57
C LYS A 16 -6.47 6.61 -15.81
N ALA A 17 -5.88 5.46 -16.14
CA ALA A 17 -6.24 4.71 -17.34
C ALA A 17 -7.71 4.29 -17.32
N ASN A 18 -8.43 4.57 -18.41
CA ASN A 18 -9.81 4.12 -18.59
C ASN A 18 -9.80 2.69 -19.18
N ILE A 19 -9.83 1.71 -18.29
CA ILE A 19 -9.78 0.28 -18.63
C ILE A 19 -10.94 -0.13 -19.53
N ASN A 20 -12.14 0.38 -19.27
CA ASN A 20 -13.33 0.02 -20.07
C ASN A 20 -13.16 0.46 -21.53
N ALA A 21 -12.69 1.69 -21.75
CA ALA A 21 -12.47 2.20 -23.11
C ALA A 21 -11.36 1.44 -23.88
N LEU A 22 -10.42 0.81 -23.16
CA LEU A 22 -9.39 -0.04 -23.76
C LEU A 22 -9.96 -1.41 -24.13
N LEU A 23 -10.77 -2.01 -23.28
CA LEU A 23 -11.40 -3.31 -23.50
C LEU A 23 -12.47 -3.26 -24.59
N ASP A 24 -13.26 -2.18 -24.65
CA ASP A 24 -14.32 -1.99 -25.65
C ASP A 24 -13.77 -1.89 -27.09
N LYS A 25 -12.51 -1.53 -27.25
CA LYS A 25 -11.83 -1.42 -28.56
C LYS A 25 -10.97 -2.64 -28.92
N ALA A 26 -10.85 -3.60 -28.02
CA ALA A 26 -9.99 -4.76 -28.22
C ALA A 26 -10.68 -5.82 -29.10
N GLU A 27 -9.96 -6.39 -30.05
CA GLU A 27 -10.42 -7.55 -30.84
C GLU A 27 -10.57 -8.80 -29.95
N ASP A 28 -9.69 -8.92 -28.90
CA ASP A 28 -9.70 -10.01 -27.93
C ASP A 28 -9.61 -9.41 -26.52
N PRO A 29 -10.75 -9.11 -25.90
CA PRO A 29 -10.77 -8.48 -24.58
C PRO A 29 -10.12 -9.32 -23.46
N GLU A 30 -10.16 -10.66 -23.56
CA GLU A 30 -9.58 -11.56 -22.57
C GLU A 30 -8.04 -11.46 -22.58
N LYS A 31 -7.43 -11.55 -23.75
CA LYS A 31 -5.97 -11.39 -23.87
C LYS A 31 -5.51 -9.98 -23.49
N MET A 32 -6.29 -8.97 -23.83
CA MET A 32 -5.99 -7.59 -23.51
C MET A 32 -5.99 -7.38 -21.99
N ILE A 33 -6.99 -7.89 -21.28
CA ILE A 33 -7.09 -7.72 -19.82
C ILE A 33 -6.00 -8.51 -19.09
N ASP A 34 -5.63 -9.70 -19.56
CA ASP A 34 -4.51 -10.47 -19.03
C ASP A 34 -3.18 -9.75 -19.24
N GLN A 35 -2.97 -9.08 -20.36
CA GLN A 35 -1.80 -8.25 -20.59
C GLN A 35 -1.78 -7.06 -19.64
N LEU A 36 -2.91 -6.35 -19.49
CA LEU A 36 -3.01 -5.24 -18.53
C LEU A 36 -2.73 -5.67 -17.10
N ILE A 37 -3.22 -6.82 -16.67
CA ILE A 37 -2.94 -7.37 -15.33
C ILE A 37 -1.43 -7.60 -15.14
N ARG A 38 -0.75 -8.17 -16.14
CA ARG A 38 0.72 -8.35 -16.09
C ARG A 38 1.45 -7.01 -16.01
N ASP A 39 1.06 -6.05 -16.86
CA ASP A 39 1.69 -4.73 -16.92
C ASP A 39 1.50 -3.95 -15.61
N TYR A 40 0.29 -3.97 -15.03
CA TYR A 40 0.02 -3.38 -13.73
C TYR A 40 0.81 -4.06 -12.61
N THR A 41 0.87 -5.39 -12.61
CA THR A 41 1.62 -6.15 -11.60
C THR A 41 3.10 -5.79 -11.63
N ASN A 42 3.72 -5.77 -12.81
CA ASN A 42 5.12 -5.39 -12.97
C ASN A 42 5.36 -3.94 -12.55
N SER A 43 4.48 -3.02 -12.96
CA SER A 43 4.59 -1.61 -12.61
C SER A 43 4.41 -1.36 -11.11
N ILE A 44 3.57 -2.14 -10.42
CA ILE A 44 3.42 -2.09 -8.96
C ILE A 44 4.72 -2.52 -8.27
N ILE A 45 5.35 -3.61 -8.72
CA ILE A 45 6.63 -4.09 -8.16
C ILE A 45 7.73 -3.02 -8.35
N GLU A 46 7.83 -2.43 -9.54
CA GLU A 46 8.78 -1.34 -9.80
C GLU A 46 8.50 -0.12 -8.91
N ALA A 47 7.22 0.26 -8.75
CA ALA A 47 6.81 1.37 -7.90
C ALA A 47 7.11 1.09 -6.41
N GLU A 48 6.83 -0.11 -5.92
CA GLU A 48 7.14 -0.51 -4.53
C GLU A 48 8.63 -0.38 -4.22
N ASN A 49 9.50 -0.86 -5.11
CA ASN A 49 10.94 -0.76 -4.94
C ASN A 49 11.42 0.70 -4.89
N ALA A 50 10.91 1.52 -5.80
CA ALA A 50 11.29 2.94 -5.86
C ALA A 50 10.75 3.74 -4.66
N ILE A 51 9.53 3.42 -4.20
CA ILE A 51 8.95 4.02 -3.01
C ILE A 51 9.74 3.61 -1.77
N ALA A 52 10.15 2.35 -1.66
CA ALA A 52 10.99 1.88 -0.57
C ALA A 52 12.31 2.64 -0.50
N GLN A 53 12.97 2.90 -1.64
CA GLN A 53 14.18 3.73 -1.69
C GLN A 53 13.90 5.18 -1.26
N THR A 54 12.81 5.78 -1.75
CA THR A 54 12.41 7.15 -1.38
C THR A 54 12.14 7.27 0.12
N LEU A 55 11.45 6.28 0.70
CA LEU A 55 11.19 6.23 2.14
C LEU A 55 12.48 6.00 2.94
N GLY A 56 13.40 5.19 2.44
CA GLY A 56 14.72 4.99 3.05
C GLY A 56 15.49 6.31 3.14
N ASN A 57 15.55 7.05 2.03
CA ASN A 57 16.21 8.37 1.99
C ASN A 57 15.52 9.38 2.92
N LEU A 58 14.19 9.40 2.95
CA LEU A 58 13.44 10.25 3.88
C LEU A 58 13.77 9.93 5.34
N ARG A 59 13.86 8.63 5.70
CA ARG A 59 14.21 8.22 7.06
C ARG A 59 15.63 8.61 7.46
N MET A 60 16.56 8.59 6.51
CA MET A 60 17.92 9.11 6.76
C MET A 60 17.89 10.62 7.02
N ALA A 61 17.24 11.38 6.15
CA ALA A 61 17.13 12.84 6.34
C ALA A 61 16.38 13.21 7.64
N GLU A 62 15.34 12.46 8.03
CA GLU A 62 14.66 12.66 9.32
C GLU A 62 15.60 12.43 10.51
N ARG A 63 16.46 11.40 10.43
CA ARG A 63 17.43 11.13 11.50
C ARG A 63 18.50 12.22 11.57
N ASP A 64 19.03 12.65 10.43
CA ASP A 64 20.05 13.71 10.39
C ASP A 64 19.48 15.00 11.01
N TYR A 65 18.25 15.37 10.66
CA TYR A 65 17.53 16.49 11.26
C TYR A 65 17.34 16.34 12.79
N GLU A 66 16.97 15.15 13.27
CA GLU A 66 16.82 14.88 14.71
C GLU A 66 18.17 14.97 15.44
N GLU A 67 19.26 14.54 14.80
CA GLU A 67 20.62 14.65 15.34
C GLU A 67 21.05 16.13 15.46
N ASP A 68 20.74 16.96 14.48
CA ASP A 68 21.00 18.39 14.51
C ASP A 68 20.19 19.11 15.59
N VAL A 69 18.89 18.78 15.74
CA VAL A 69 18.05 19.30 16.83
C VAL A 69 18.64 18.97 18.19
N LYS A 70 19.12 17.74 18.36
CA LYS A 70 19.77 17.31 19.60
C LYS A 70 21.09 18.04 19.81
N ALA A 71 21.91 18.18 18.76
CA ALA A 71 23.17 18.91 18.84
C ALA A 71 22.97 20.37 19.21
N ALA A 72 21.98 21.06 18.65
CA ALA A 72 21.61 22.43 19.01
C ALA A 72 21.25 22.53 20.50
N ALA A 73 20.42 21.61 21.01
CA ALA A 73 20.03 21.57 22.41
C ALA A 73 21.25 21.31 23.35
N ASP A 74 22.09 20.34 22.98
CA ASP A 74 23.31 20.02 23.77
C ASP A 74 24.30 21.20 23.82
N TRP A 75 24.47 21.91 22.69
CA TRP A 75 25.32 23.11 22.70
C TRP A 75 24.71 24.25 23.51
N GLY A 76 23.40 24.43 23.49
CA GLY A 76 22.69 25.38 24.34
C GLY A 76 22.89 25.08 25.84
N GLN A 77 22.80 23.82 26.24
CA GLN A 77 23.07 23.41 27.63
C GLN A 77 24.53 23.68 28.03
N LYS A 78 25.50 23.38 27.16
CA LYS A 78 26.92 23.68 27.38
C LYS A 78 27.16 25.19 27.54
N ALA A 79 26.50 26.00 26.71
CA ALA A 79 26.60 27.46 26.78
C ALA A 79 26.07 27.98 28.14
N ALA A 80 24.89 27.49 28.56
CA ALA A 80 24.30 27.86 29.86
C ALA A 80 25.18 27.45 31.03
N ALA A 81 25.72 26.21 30.99
CA ALA A 81 26.61 25.72 32.03
C ALA A 81 27.94 26.56 32.13
N ALA A 82 28.49 26.91 30.95
CA ALA A 82 29.70 27.75 30.89
C ALA A 82 29.43 29.15 31.46
N SER A 83 28.31 29.77 31.08
CA SER A 83 27.88 31.07 31.60
C SER A 83 27.68 31.05 33.10
N ALA A 84 26.99 30.05 33.65
CA ALA A 84 26.79 29.89 35.09
C ALA A 84 28.13 29.71 35.84
N LYS A 85 29.08 29.01 35.23
CA LYS A 85 30.43 28.88 35.79
C LYS A 85 31.21 30.19 35.78
N ALA A 86 31.08 30.98 34.71
CA ALA A 86 31.68 32.32 34.62
C ALA A 86 31.15 33.23 35.76
N GLU A 87 29.82 33.25 35.97
CA GLU A 87 29.20 34.02 37.06
C GLU A 87 29.68 33.59 38.44
N SER A 88 29.80 32.29 38.69
CA SER A 88 30.32 31.74 39.94
C SER A 88 31.76 32.19 40.21
N LEU A 89 32.64 32.18 39.19
CA LEU A 89 34.03 32.62 39.31
C LEU A 89 34.13 34.14 39.50
N ARG A 90 33.28 34.92 38.86
CA ARG A 90 33.18 36.37 39.04
C ARG A 90 32.77 36.74 40.47
N ALA A 91 31.79 36.02 40.99
CA ALA A 91 31.39 36.18 42.40
C ALA A 91 32.50 35.80 43.40
N ALA A 92 33.39 34.88 43.01
CA ALA A 92 34.58 34.51 43.82
C ALA A 92 35.80 35.43 43.61
N GLY A 93 35.71 36.46 42.75
CA GLY A 93 36.80 37.41 42.45
C GLY A 93 37.81 36.94 41.40
N ASP A 94 37.56 35.81 40.71
CA ASP A 94 38.41 35.29 39.63
C ASP A 94 37.92 35.79 38.26
N GLU A 95 38.18 37.03 37.90
CA GLU A 95 37.81 37.64 36.62
C GLU A 95 38.51 36.99 35.42
N ALA A 96 39.74 36.51 35.59
CA ALA A 96 40.46 35.84 34.50
C ALA A 96 39.84 34.47 34.16
N GLY A 97 39.46 33.72 35.19
CA GLY A 97 38.70 32.48 35.03
C GLY A 97 37.31 32.71 34.45
N ALA A 98 36.59 33.74 34.95
CA ALA A 98 35.26 34.11 34.43
C ALA A 98 35.29 34.42 32.92
N THR A 99 36.26 35.23 32.47
CA THR A 99 36.44 35.59 31.05
C THR A 99 36.64 34.35 30.16
N LYS A 100 37.44 33.38 30.60
CA LYS A 100 37.65 32.14 29.86
C LYS A 100 36.33 31.34 29.68
N TRP A 101 35.51 31.27 30.72
CA TRP A 101 34.22 30.56 30.64
C TRP A 101 33.19 31.33 29.84
N ASP A 102 33.21 32.68 29.87
CA ASP A 102 32.40 33.51 28.97
C ASP A 102 32.76 33.28 27.49
N ASP A 103 34.06 33.15 27.17
CA ASP A 103 34.50 32.86 25.82
C ASP A 103 34.10 31.45 25.38
N LEU A 104 34.15 30.46 26.26
CA LEU A 104 33.64 29.12 26.00
C LEU A 104 32.12 29.14 25.78
N ALA A 105 31.37 29.93 26.55
CA ALA A 105 29.94 30.10 26.37
C ALA A 105 29.63 30.70 24.98
N LYS A 106 30.38 31.72 24.51
CA LYS A 106 30.24 32.31 23.19
C LYS A 106 30.51 31.29 22.08
N VAL A 107 31.54 30.45 22.21
CA VAL A 107 31.83 29.38 21.25
C VAL A 107 30.68 28.38 21.19
N ALA A 108 30.15 27.97 22.37
CA ALA A 108 29.02 27.04 22.42
C ALA A 108 27.75 27.62 21.81
N LEU A 109 27.44 28.91 22.05
CA LEU A 109 26.35 29.63 21.41
C LEU A 109 26.55 29.73 19.87
N GLY A 110 27.78 29.97 19.43
CA GLY A 110 28.09 29.96 17.99
C GLY A 110 27.79 28.60 17.32
N LYS A 111 28.10 27.51 18.02
CA LYS A 111 27.75 26.14 17.57
C LYS A 111 26.24 25.88 17.59
N GLN A 112 25.56 26.31 18.65
CA GLN A 112 24.11 26.20 18.73
C GLN A 112 23.45 26.93 17.51
N ILE A 113 23.84 28.18 17.29
CA ILE A 113 23.29 28.96 16.15
C ILE A 113 23.60 28.32 14.79
N GLN A 114 24.76 27.69 14.67
CA GLN A 114 25.10 26.94 13.44
C GLN A 114 24.07 25.82 13.19
N PHE A 115 23.82 24.94 14.16
CA PHE A 115 22.86 23.85 14.04
C PHE A 115 21.42 24.35 13.86
N GLU A 116 21.03 25.40 14.58
CA GLU A 116 19.70 26.02 14.42
C GLU A 116 19.48 26.55 12.97
N ASN A 117 20.52 27.08 12.34
CA ASN A 117 20.47 27.51 10.93
C ASN A 117 20.38 26.32 9.97
N GLU A 118 21.11 25.23 10.24
CA GLU A 118 21.06 24.00 9.45
C GLU A 118 19.65 23.39 9.53
N ILE A 119 19.08 23.22 10.72
CA ILE A 119 17.70 22.77 10.98
C ILE A 119 16.70 23.61 10.18
N LYS A 120 16.79 24.94 10.27
CA LYS A 120 15.90 25.86 9.59
C LYS A 120 16.00 25.79 8.07
N ALA A 121 17.19 25.51 7.55
CA ALA A 121 17.40 25.35 6.10
C ALA A 121 16.88 24.01 5.58
N GLU A 122 16.93 22.94 6.39
CA GLU A 122 16.53 21.59 6.02
C GLU A 122 15.03 21.35 6.15
N GLU A 123 14.35 21.98 7.11
CA GLU A 123 12.93 21.78 7.42
C GLU A 123 12.02 21.85 6.17
N PRO A 124 12.10 22.85 5.27
CA PRO A 124 11.25 22.90 4.08
C PRO A 124 11.54 21.75 3.10
N THR A 125 12.79 21.33 3.00
CA THR A 125 13.21 20.21 2.13
C THR A 125 12.65 18.90 2.67
N LEU A 126 12.76 18.68 3.98
CA LEU A 126 12.23 17.51 4.66
C LEU A 126 10.71 17.41 4.51
N GLN A 127 10.01 18.54 4.66
CA GLN A 127 8.56 18.60 4.46
C GLN A 127 8.18 18.25 3.01
N ALA A 128 8.90 18.80 2.03
CA ALA A 128 8.67 18.48 0.62
C ALA A 128 8.90 16.99 0.31
N GLN A 129 9.91 16.37 0.93
CA GLN A 129 10.18 14.93 0.79
C GLN A 129 9.06 14.08 1.40
N ARG A 130 8.51 14.48 2.56
CA ARG A 130 7.33 13.82 3.18
C ARG A 130 6.13 13.88 2.26
N ASP A 131 5.84 15.04 1.70
CA ASP A 131 4.72 15.22 0.77
C ASP A 131 4.86 14.35 -0.49
N VAL A 132 6.08 14.22 -1.03
CA VAL A 132 6.36 13.34 -2.16
C VAL A 132 6.14 11.88 -1.77
N ALA A 133 6.66 11.44 -0.62
CA ALA A 133 6.50 10.09 -0.13
C ALA A 133 5.01 9.72 0.05
N ASP A 134 4.21 10.62 0.59
CA ASP A 134 2.78 10.40 0.79
C ASP A 134 1.98 10.38 -0.52
N ARG A 135 2.36 11.20 -1.52
CA ARG A 135 1.76 11.11 -2.86
C ARG A 135 2.09 9.78 -3.53
N LEU A 136 3.32 9.31 -3.40
CA LEU A 136 3.74 8.01 -3.94
C LEU A 136 2.97 6.86 -3.30
N LYS A 137 2.81 6.84 -1.96
CA LYS A 137 2.02 5.83 -1.25
C LYS A 137 0.56 5.81 -1.73
N ARG A 138 -0.08 6.98 -1.85
CA ARG A 138 -1.46 7.08 -2.36
C ARG A 138 -1.57 6.58 -3.80
N GLY A 139 -0.61 6.94 -4.66
CA GLY A 139 -0.58 6.46 -6.04
C GLY A 139 -0.42 4.95 -6.14
N LEU A 140 0.44 4.35 -5.31
CA LEU A 140 0.59 2.90 -5.23
C LEU A 140 -0.70 2.20 -4.79
N SER A 141 -1.40 2.74 -3.78
CA SER A 141 -2.71 2.22 -3.37
C SER A 141 -3.70 2.21 -4.54
N GLN A 142 -3.82 3.34 -5.25
CA GLN A 142 -4.70 3.43 -6.41
C GLN A 142 -4.35 2.42 -7.51
N MET A 143 -3.05 2.15 -7.75
CA MET A 143 -2.65 1.11 -8.70
C MET A 143 -3.07 -0.29 -8.25
N LYS A 144 -2.95 -0.60 -6.95
CA LYS A 144 -3.39 -1.88 -6.38
C LYS A 144 -4.90 -2.06 -6.50
N ASP A 145 -5.67 -0.99 -6.23
CA ASP A 145 -7.12 -0.99 -6.39
C ASP A 145 -7.53 -1.24 -7.86
N LYS A 146 -6.82 -0.60 -8.79
CA LYS A 146 -7.04 -0.83 -10.23
C LYS A 146 -6.67 -2.25 -10.66
N LEU A 147 -5.61 -2.82 -10.11
CA LEU A 147 -5.26 -4.22 -10.38
C LEU A 147 -6.36 -5.17 -9.87
N ALA A 148 -6.93 -4.91 -8.70
CA ALA A 148 -8.06 -5.68 -8.17
C ALA A 148 -9.31 -5.57 -9.07
N GLU A 149 -9.64 -4.35 -9.52
CA GLU A 149 -10.71 -4.12 -10.49
C GLU A 149 -10.50 -4.91 -11.80
N LEU A 150 -9.27 -4.89 -12.34
CA LEU A 150 -8.92 -5.66 -13.54
C LEU A 150 -9.12 -7.16 -13.36
N LYS A 151 -8.68 -7.71 -12.22
CA LYS A 151 -8.86 -9.13 -11.91
C LYS A 151 -10.34 -9.50 -11.85
N THR A 152 -11.15 -8.72 -11.15
CA THR A 152 -12.61 -8.92 -11.08
C THR A 152 -13.24 -8.86 -12.48
N ARG A 153 -12.83 -7.90 -13.30
CA ARG A 153 -13.34 -7.75 -14.65
C ARG A 153 -12.97 -8.92 -15.56
N ARG A 154 -11.74 -9.41 -15.46
CA ARG A 154 -11.30 -10.63 -16.15
C ARG A 154 -12.19 -11.82 -15.79
N ASP A 155 -12.44 -12.04 -14.50
CA ASP A 155 -13.24 -13.17 -14.05
C ASP A 155 -14.69 -13.07 -14.56
N GLN A 156 -15.25 -11.85 -14.61
CA GLN A 156 -16.56 -11.60 -15.23
C GLN A 156 -16.57 -11.90 -16.74
N LEU A 157 -15.51 -11.53 -17.48
CA LEU A 157 -15.41 -11.81 -18.92
C LEU A 157 -15.33 -13.31 -19.16
N ILE A 158 -14.50 -14.02 -18.41
CA ILE A 158 -14.38 -15.49 -18.51
C ILE A 158 -15.73 -16.17 -18.20
N ALA A 159 -16.46 -15.69 -17.19
CA ALA A 159 -17.76 -16.23 -16.86
C ALA A 159 -18.77 -16.01 -17.99
N ARG A 160 -18.80 -14.81 -18.58
CA ARG A 160 -19.67 -14.49 -19.73
C ARG A 160 -19.34 -15.32 -20.97
N GLU A 161 -18.05 -15.49 -21.28
CA GLU A 161 -17.60 -16.31 -22.40
C GLU A 161 -18.03 -17.77 -22.22
N LYS A 162 -17.83 -18.34 -21.02
CA LYS A 162 -18.29 -19.71 -20.71
C LYS A 162 -19.81 -19.86 -20.88
N THR A 163 -20.57 -18.87 -20.41
CA THR A 163 -22.03 -18.87 -20.57
C THR A 163 -22.43 -18.79 -22.04
N ALA A 164 -21.81 -17.91 -22.83
CA ALA A 164 -22.07 -17.78 -24.24
C ALA A 164 -21.72 -19.06 -25.01
N LYS A 165 -20.58 -19.69 -24.71
CA LYS A 165 -20.19 -20.99 -25.28
C LYS A 165 -21.20 -22.10 -24.95
N ALA A 166 -21.67 -22.16 -23.72
CA ALA A 166 -22.68 -23.12 -23.28
C ALA A 166 -24.02 -22.91 -24.03
N GLN A 167 -24.44 -21.65 -24.18
CA GLN A 167 -25.64 -21.31 -24.93
C GLN A 167 -25.51 -21.68 -26.43
N ALA A 168 -24.37 -21.39 -27.05
CA ALA A 168 -24.11 -21.79 -28.43
C ALA A 168 -24.18 -23.31 -28.60
N GLN A 169 -23.55 -24.08 -27.70
CA GLN A 169 -23.62 -25.55 -27.73
C GLN A 169 -25.04 -26.08 -27.58
N VAL A 170 -25.88 -25.47 -26.75
CA VAL A 170 -27.30 -25.82 -26.62
C VAL A 170 -28.04 -25.51 -27.90
N THR A 171 -27.80 -24.34 -28.51
CA THR A 171 -28.43 -23.96 -29.77
C THR A 171 -28.03 -24.89 -30.94
N ASP A 172 -26.75 -25.25 -31.03
CA ASP A 172 -26.23 -26.19 -32.03
C ASP A 172 -26.81 -27.60 -31.82
N ALA A 173 -26.93 -28.07 -30.58
CA ALA A 173 -27.55 -29.33 -30.28
C ALA A 173 -29.04 -29.36 -30.62
N LEU A 174 -29.77 -28.25 -30.41
CA LEU A 174 -31.16 -28.11 -30.81
C LEU A 174 -31.33 -28.07 -32.33
N SER A 175 -30.42 -27.43 -33.05
CA SER A 175 -30.46 -27.36 -34.52
C SER A 175 -30.11 -28.69 -35.20
N SER A 176 -29.35 -29.55 -34.52
CA SER A 176 -28.96 -30.89 -35.00
C SER A 176 -30.01 -31.98 -34.76
N ILE A 177 -31.05 -31.66 -33.98
CA ILE A 177 -32.18 -32.58 -33.78
C ILE A 177 -32.99 -32.68 -35.08
N ASN A 178 -32.76 -33.75 -35.82
CA ASN A 178 -33.48 -34.06 -37.06
C ASN A 178 -34.93 -34.46 -36.68
N ILE A 179 -35.92 -33.74 -37.23
CA ILE A 179 -37.38 -33.82 -36.91
C ILE A 179 -38.01 -35.20 -37.19
N LEU A 180 -37.23 -36.21 -37.62
CA LEU A 180 -37.73 -37.52 -38.04
C LEU A 180 -37.90 -38.59 -36.95
N ASP A 181 -37.39 -38.36 -35.70
CA ASP A 181 -37.69 -39.24 -34.57
C ASP A 181 -37.71 -38.46 -33.23
N PRO A 182 -38.86 -37.88 -32.84
CA PRO A 182 -38.95 -36.97 -31.72
C PRO A 182 -38.83 -37.63 -30.32
N THR A 183 -38.95 -38.96 -30.23
CA THR A 183 -39.19 -39.58 -28.92
C THR A 183 -37.92 -40.16 -28.27
N SER A 184 -36.92 -40.54 -29.05
CA SER A 184 -35.69 -41.16 -28.48
C SER A 184 -34.52 -40.17 -28.27
N GLU A 185 -34.44 -39.10 -29.06
CA GLU A 185 -33.36 -38.10 -28.92
C GLU A 185 -33.68 -36.99 -27.93
N LEU A 186 -34.95 -36.61 -27.78
CA LEU A 186 -35.41 -35.61 -26.83
C LEU A 186 -35.09 -36.05 -25.39
N GLY A 187 -35.33 -37.29 -25.04
CA GLY A 187 -35.02 -37.86 -23.71
C GLY A 187 -33.51 -37.87 -23.40
N ARG A 188 -32.65 -38.16 -24.42
CA ARG A 188 -31.19 -38.11 -24.26
C ARG A 188 -30.65 -36.69 -24.19
N PHE A 189 -31.34 -35.72 -24.76
CA PHE A 189 -31.00 -34.30 -24.70
C PHE A 189 -31.41 -33.73 -23.33
N GLU A 190 -32.63 -34.01 -22.86
CA GLU A 190 -33.07 -33.61 -21.54
C GLU A 190 -32.14 -34.15 -20.43
N ASP A 191 -31.70 -35.40 -20.55
CA ASP A 191 -30.73 -35.98 -19.60
C ASP A 191 -29.36 -35.31 -19.66
N ARG A 192 -28.89 -34.86 -20.83
CA ARG A 192 -27.64 -34.10 -20.96
C ARG A 192 -27.75 -32.70 -20.36
N VAL A 193 -28.85 -31.98 -20.67
CA VAL A 193 -29.13 -30.66 -20.09
C VAL A 193 -29.23 -30.77 -18.57
N ARG A 194 -29.99 -31.72 -18.05
CA ARG A 194 -30.15 -31.97 -16.59
C ARG A 194 -28.82 -32.29 -15.91
N ARG A 195 -27.92 -33.06 -16.54
CA ARG A 195 -26.57 -33.31 -16.00
C ARG A 195 -25.70 -32.05 -16.03
N GLN A 196 -25.78 -31.20 -17.03
CA GLN A 196 -25.03 -29.96 -17.09
C GLN A 196 -25.55 -28.92 -16.11
N GLU A 197 -26.87 -28.81 -15.93
CA GLU A 197 -27.46 -27.97 -14.88
C GLU A 197 -27.06 -28.43 -13.48
N ALA A 198 -27.10 -29.73 -13.21
CA ALA A 198 -26.65 -30.30 -11.95
C ALA A 198 -25.15 -30.06 -11.68
N LEU A 199 -24.30 -30.15 -12.72
CA LEU A 199 -22.88 -29.84 -12.60
C LEU A 199 -22.61 -28.33 -12.41
N ALA A 200 -23.40 -27.47 -13.05
CA ALA A 200 -23.30 -26.01 -12.85
C ALA A 200 -23.75 -25.63 -11.43
N GLN A 201 -24.83 -26.21 -10.96
CA GLN A 201 -25.35 -26.02 -9.60
C GLN A 201 -24.38 -26.54 -8.54
N GLY A 202 -23.80 -27.74 -8.73
CA GLY A 202 -22.75 -28.28 -7.84
C GLY A 202 -21.48 -27.43 -7.80
N LYS A 203 -21.11 -26.76 -8.90
CA LYS A 203 -19.97 -25.80 -8.92
C LYS A 203 -20.29 -24.51 -8.19
N ILE A 204 -21.53 -24.03 -8.27
CA ILE A 204 -22.00 -22.85 -7.52
C ILE A 204 -22.02 -23.18 -6.02
N GLU A 205 -22.50 -24.37 -5.64
CA GLU A 205 -22.55 -24.85 -4.27
C GLU A 205 -21.14 -25.04 -3.67
N LEU A 206 -20.19 -25.58 -4.44
CA LEU A 206 -18.76 -25.65 -4.07
C LEU A 206 -18.13 -24.26 -3.92
N ALA A 207 -18.46 -23.32 -4.77
CA ALA A 207 -17.96 -21.94 -4.67
C ALA A 207 -18.57 -21.22 -3.44
N ALA A 208 -19.85 -21.44 -3.15
CA ALA A 208 -20.51 -20.91 -1.96
C ALA A 208 -19.92 -21.52 -0.67
N SER A 209 -19.71 -22.84 -0.64
CA SER A 209 -19.11 -23.53 0.52
C SER A 209 -17.66 -23.09 0.79
N SER A 210 -16.89 -22.74 -0.25
CA SER A 210 -15.53 -22.21 -0.08
C SER A 210 -15.53 -20.78 0.45
N LEU A 211 -16.55 -19.98 0.11
CA LEU A 211 -16.74 -18.63 0.66
C LEU A 211 -17.19 -18.70 2.12
N ASP A 212 -18.14 -19.58 2.45
CA ASP A 212 -18.58 -19.80 3.84
C ASP A 212 -17.44 -20.31 4.73
N ALA A 213 -16.56 -21.18 4.21
CA ALA A 213 -15.37 -21.62 4.93
C ALA A 213 -14.36 -20.48 5.18
N GLN A 214 -14.18 -19.58 4.22
CA GLN A 214 -13.31 -18.40 4.38
C GLN A 214 -13.90 -17.38 5.35
N PHE A 215 -15.23 -17.20 5.39
CA PHE A 215 -15.88 -16.35 6.37
C PHE A 215 -15.85 -16.97 7.78
N ALA A 216 -15.97 -18.29 7.91
CA ALA A 216 -15.83 -18.99 9.19
C ALA A 216 -14.39 -18.88 9.75
N GLU A 217 -13.37 -18.90 8.89
CA GLU A 217 -11.96 -18.66 9.27
C GLU A 217 -11.76 -17.22 9.76
N LEU A 218 -12.38 -16.24 9.10
CA LEU A 218 -12.36 -14.82 9.51
C LEU A 218 -13.09 -14.59 10.85
N GLU A 219 -14.20 -15.27 11.10
CA GLU A 219 -14.91 -15.20 12.38
C GLU A 219 -14.11 -15.84 13.53
N THR A 220 -13.36 -16.91 13.25
CA THR A 220 -12.47 -17.55 14.23
C THR A 220 -11.28 -16.64 14.59
N ASP A 221 -10.68 -15.96 13.59
CA ASP A 221 -9.61 -15.00 13.81
C ASP A 221 -10.07 -13.77 14.61
N SER A 222 -11.27 -13.24 14.31
CA SER A 222 -11.83 -12.10 15.04
C SER A 222 -12.16 -12.46 16.50
N SER A 223 -12.64 -13.68 16.75
CA SER A 223 -12.89 -14.21 18.10
C SER A 223 -11.61 -14.41 18.91
N GLN A 224 -10.52 -14.86 18.29
CA GLN A 224 -9.21 -14.98 18.95
C GLN A 224 -8.63 -13.62 19.33
N ILE A 225 -8.72 -12.62 18.46
CA ILE A 225 -8.28 -11.25 18.74
C ILE A 225 -9.07 -10.66 19.93
N GLU A 226 -10.38 -10.90 20.00
CA GLU A 226 -11.20 -10.42 21.10
C GLU A 226 -10.89 -11.16 22.43
N ILE A 227 -10.61 -12.45 22.39
CA ILE A 227 -10.18 -13.24 23.55
C ILE A 227 -8.82 -12.76 24.05
N GLU A 228 -7.85 -12.50 23.17
CA GLU A 228 -6.53 -11.97 23.55
C GLU A 228 -6.62 -10.56 24.15
N ALA A 229 -7.47 -9.69 23.58
CA ALA A 229 -7.71 -8.36 24.12
C ALA A 229 -8.33 -8.40 25.52
N ARG A 230 -9.30 -9.30 25.76
CA ARG A 230 -9.92 -9.51 27.07
C ARG A 230 -8.95 -10.13 28.07
N LEU A 231 -8.10 -11.05 27.64
CA LEU A 231 -7.05 -11.64 28.48
C LEU A 231 -5.99 -10.62 28.89
N ALA A 232 -5.61 -9.73 27.98
CA ALA A 232 -4.70 -8.64 28.26
C ALA A 232 -5.30 -7.65 29.28
N ALA A 233 -6.57 -7.32 29.16
CA ALA A 233 -7.30 -6.48 30.10
C ALA A 233 -7.39 -7.10 31.50
N LEU A 234 -7.61 -8.41 31.61
CA LEU A 234 -7.61 -9.13 32.89
C LEU A 234 -6.22 -9.18 33.55
N LYS A 235 -5.16 -9.33 32.76
CA LYS A 235 -3.77 -9.31 33.28
C LYS A 235 -3.31 -7.92 33.70
N GLY A 236 -3.81 -6.85 33.05
CA GLY A 236 -3.54 -5.47 33.43
C GLY A 236 -4.19 -5.06 34.76
N ASN A 237 -5.34 -5.63 35.09
CA ASN A 237 -6.06 -5.33 36.35
C ASN A 237 -5.47 -6.02 37.58
N ASN A 238 -4.69 -7.11 37.41
CA ASN A 238 -4.05 -7.82 38.52
C ASN A 238 -2.71 -7.24 38.96
N ASN A 239 -2.23 -6.18 38.33
CA ASN A 239 -0.95 -5.51 38.70
C ASN A 239 -1.14 -4.19 39.48
N GLN A 240 -2.40 -3.90 39.91
CA GLN A 240 -2.73 -2.72 40.72
C GLN A 240 -3.39 -3.08 42.07
N ALA A 241 -3.21 -4.31 42.54
CA ALA A 241 -3.63 -4.70 43.89
C ALA A 241 -2.43 -5.07 44.76
#